data_4ee1ee72fcb59ee5e9df9105d4bf539a
#
_entry.id   4ee1ee72fcb59ee5e9df9105d4bf539a
#
_cell.length_a   1.000
_cell.length_b   1.000
_cell.length_c   1.000
_cell.angle_alpha   90.00
_cell.angle_beta   90.00
_cell.angle_gamma   90.00
#
_symmetry.space_group_name_H-M   'P 1'
#
loop_
_entity.id
_entity.type
_entity.pdbx_description
1 polymer ?
#
loop_
_entity_poly.entity_id
_entity_poly.type
_entity_poly.pdbx_seq_one_letter_code
_entity_poly.pdbx_strand_id
1 'polypeptide(L)'
;MRTVTLTRAQVYAGPLILVNAAHPIHGGAEPELAAPDMGHPDILMERRAARLLSACVQAVRGGGAIVPVSGWRSQAEQQQIWDDTLRTEGETFTRQYVALPGCSEHQTGLAMDLGRAAGHIDFIRPDFPDTGVC
;
A
#
# COMPACT_ATOMS: atom_id res chain seq x y z
N MET A 1 14.65 11.36 18.84
CA MET A 1 14.42 10.24 17.92
C MET A 1 14.18 8.98 18.75
N ARG A 2 13.15 8.23 18.49
CA ARG A 2 12.82 7.02 19.26
C ARG A 2 13.26 5.80 18.44
N THR A 3 14.17 4.99 18.97
CA THR A 3 14.64 3.78 18.32
C THR A 3 13.82 2.58 18.78
N VAL A 4 13.36 1.77 17.84
CA VAL A 4 12.66 0.51 18.12
C VAL A 4 13.54 -0.62 17.62
N THR A 5 13.82 -1.58 18.51
CA THR A 5 14.58 -2.78 18.17
C THR A 5 13.60 -3.92 17.93
N LEU A 6 13.65 -4.52 16.74
CA LEU A 6 12.84 -5.68 16.38
C LEU A 6 13.62 -6.96 16.55
N THR A 7 12.96 -8.00 17.02
CA THR A 7 13.48 -9.38 16.95
C THR A 7 13.43 -9.87 15.50
N ARG A 8 14.21 -10.91 15.18
CA ARG A 8 14.19 -11.52 13.85
C ARG A 8 12.78 -11.97 13.42
N ALA A 9 11.98 -12.47 14.35
CA ALA A 9 10.59 -12.86 14.07
C ALA A 9 9.71 -11.66 13.74
N GLN A 10 9.90 -10.53 14.42
CA GLN A 10 9.13 -9.31 14.20
C GLN A 10 9.46 -8.60 12.87
N VAL A 11 10.61 -8.89 12.27
CA VAL A 11 10.93 -8.41 10.91
C VAL A 11 10.00 -9.03 9.87
N TYR A 12 9.53 -10.25 10.11
CA TYR A 12 8.68 -11.01 9.17
C TYR A 12 7.21 -11.09 9.59
N ALA A 13 6.82 -10.47 10.69
CA ALA A 13 5.45 -10.53 11.17
C ALA A 13 5.06 -9.31 12.01
N GLY A 14 3.77 -9.00 12.08
CA GLY A 14 3.21 -7.94 12.90
C GLY A 14 3.20 -6.57 12.21
N PRO A 15 2.85 -5.51 12.95
CA PRO A 15 2.58 -4.19 12.37
C PRO A 15 3.82 -3.43 11.90
N LEU A 16 5.04 -3.93 12.20
CA LEU A 16 6.32 -3.37 11.76
C LEU A 16 7.06 -4.33 10.82
N ILE A 17 6.33 -5.20 10.15
CA ILE A 17 6.89 -6.14 9.16
C ILE A 17 7.68 -5.38 8.08
N LEU A 18 8.85 -5.91 7.74
CA LEU A 18 9.66 -5.43 6.62
C LEU A 18 9.37 -6.30 5.39
N VAL A 19 8.93 -5.67 4.31
CA VAL A 19 8.66 -6.36 3.05
C VAL A 19 9.37 -5.67 1.89
N ASN A 20 10.16 -6.40 1.16
CA ASN A 20 10.81 -6.00 -0.09
C ASN A 20 11.38 -7.25 -0.80
N ALA A 21 12.11 -7.06 -1.91
CA ALA A 21 12.72 -8.16 -2.65
C ALA A 21 13.70 -9.04 -1.83
N ALA A 22 14.36 -8.46 -0.81
CA ALA A 22 15.25 -9.20 0.09
C ALA A 22 14.52 -9.80 1.30
N HIS A 23 13.31 -9.35 1.58
CA HIS A 23 12.46 -9.78 2.70
C HIS A 23 11.05 -10.09 2.17
N PRO A 24 10.87 -11.18 1.44
CA PRO A 24 9.54 -11.59 0.95
C PRO A 24 8.64 -12.00 2.11
N ILE A 25 7.34 -11.94 1.88
CA ILE A 25 6.34 -12.41 2.85
C ILE A 25 6.45 -13.92 2.99
N HIS A 26 6.58 -14.38 4.22
CA HIS A 26 6.74 -15.79 4.58
C HIS A 26 5.41 -16.41 5.04
N GLY A 27 4.47 -16.59 4.11
CA GLY A 27 3.17 -17.17 4.43
C GLY A 27 2.34 -16.26 5.34
N GLY A 28 1.31 -16.81 5.95
CA GLY A 28 0.41 -16.11 6.86
C GLY A 28 -1.04 -16.19 6.38
N ALA A 29 -1.96 -15.97 7.32
CA ALA A 29 -3.36 -15.78 6.99
C ALA A 29 -3.55 -14.41 6.32
N GLU A 30 -4.52 -14.32 5.42
CA GLU A 30 -4.94 -13.03 4.91
C GLU A 30 -5.40 -12.13 6.08
N PRO A 31 -5.07 -10.82 6.05
CA PRO A 31 -5.49 -9.92 7.11
C PRO A 31 -7.00 -9.75 7.13
N GLU A 32 -7.57 -9.46 8.29
CA GLU A 32 -8.94 -8.98 8.35
C GLU A 32 -9.01 -7.59 7.71
N LEU A 33 -9.80 -7.47 6.66
CA LEU A 33 -9.85 -6.28 5.82
C LEU A 33 -11.04 -5.37 6.17
N ALA A 34 -10.83 -4.06 6.02
CA ALA A 34 -11.87 -3.04 6.09
C ALA A 34 -11.52 -1.87 5.17
N ALA A 35 -12.53 -1.17 4.69
CA ALA A 35 -12.36 0.08 3.97
C ALA A 35 -12.06 1.23 4.95
N PRO A 36 -11.01 2.02 4.75
CA PRO A 36 -10.75 3.22 5.56
C PRO A 36 -11.68 4.39 5.20
N ASP A 37 -12.27 4.37 4.01
CA ASP A 37 -13.17 5.39 3.49
C ASP A 37 -14.42 4.74 2.89
N MET A 38 -15.58 5.12 3.40
CA MET A 38 -16.87 4.62 2.94
C MET A 38 -17.24 5.09 1.52
N GLY A 39 -16.61 6.14 1.02
CA GLY A 39 -16.74 6.59 -0.37
C GLY A 39 -16.03 5.66 -1.37
N HIS A 40 -15.10 4.82 -0.87
CA HIS A 40 -14.30 3.87 -1.65
C HIS A 40 -14.32 2.48 -0.99
N PRO A 41 -15.48 1.81 -0.94
CA PRO A 41 -15.67 0.59 -0.15
C PRO A 41 -14.86 -0.61 -0.68
N ASP A 42 -14.43 -0.57 -1.93
CA ASP A 42 -13.65 -1.64 -2.56
C ASP A 42 -12.14 -1.54 -2.30
N ILE A 43 -11.67 -0.41 -1.76
CA ILE A 43 -10.26 -0.23 -1.43
C ILE A 43 -10.05 -0.57 0.05
N LEU A 44 -9.42 -1.71 0.28
CA LEU A 44 -9.33 -2.33 1.60
C LEU A 44 -7.92 -2.28 2.16
N MET A 45 -7.81 -2.32 3.48
CA MET A 45 -6.56 -2.54 4.20
C MET A 45 -6.83 -3.30 5.52
N GLU A 46 -5.79 -3.67 6.26
CA GLU A 46 -5.94 -4.33 7.55
C GLU A 46 -6.85 -3.48 8.46
N ARG A 47 -7.78 -4.12 9.15
CA ARG A 47 -8.88 -3.47 9.86
C ARG A 47 -8.44 -2.43 10.89
N ARG A 48 -7.39 -2.71 11.65
CA ARG A 48 -6.84 -1.76 12.63
C ARG A 48 -6.16 -0.59 11.94
N ALA A 49 -5.38 -0.86 10.90
CA ALA A 49 -4.74 0.17 10.08
C ALA A 49 -5.78 1.05 9.38
N ALA A 50 -6.88 0.50 8.88
CA ALA A 50 -7.99 1.24 8.27
C ALA A 50 -8.58 2.27 9.25
N ARG A 51 -8.83 1.87 10.51
CA ARG A 51 -9.32 2.80 11.54
C ARG A 51 -8.33 3.91 11.86
N LEU A 52 -7.03 3.59 11.92
CA LEU A 52 -5.99 4.57 12.18
C LEU A 52 -5.84 5.56 11.03
N LEU A 53 -5.87 5.08 9.78
CA LEU A 53 -5.84 5.93 8.60
C LEU A 53 -7.05 6.86 8.55
N SER A 54 -8.25 6.35 8.77
CA SER A 54 -9.47 7.15 8.84
C SER A 54 -9.36 8.26 9.90
N ALA A 55 -8.86 7.93 11.08
CA ALA A 55 -8.63 8.93 12.15
C ALA A 55 -7.58 9.97 11.76
N CYS A 56 -6.50 9.58 11.09
CA CYS A 56 -5.47 10.50 10.59
C CYS A 56 -6.05 11.48 9.56
N VAL A 57 -6.81 10.99 8.59
CA VAL A 57 -7.46 11.81 7.54
C VAL A 57 -8.43 12.81 8.18
N GLN A 58 -9.21 12.38 9.18
CA GLN A 58 -10.09 13.27 9.93
C GLN A 58 -9.32 14.33 10.71
N ALA A 59 -8.23 13.97 11.38
CA ALA A 59 -7.43 14.88 12.19
C ALA A 59 -6.81 16.01 11.37
N VAL A 60 -6.41 15.75 10.13
CA VAL A 60 -5.89 16.77 9.21
C VAL A 60 -6.99 17.46 8.39
N ARG A 61 -8.27 17.21 8.71
CA ARG A 61 -9.43 17.72 7.95
C ARG A 61 -9.37 17.37 6.45
N GLY A 62 -8.75 16.25 6.13
CA GLY A 62 -8.55 15.78 4.76
C GLY A 62 -9.78 15.07 4.14
N GLY A 63 -10.89 14.97 4.87
CA GLY A 63 -12.11 14.31 4.38
C GLY A 63 -12.59 14.91 3.06
N GLY A 64 -12.75 14.06 2.05
CA GLY A 64 -13.10 14.46 0.70
C GLY A 64 -11.95 15.03 -0.15
N ALA A 65 -10.81 15.38 0.43
CA ALA A 65 -9.63 15.86 -0.30
C ALA A 65 -8.55 14.79 -0.44
N ILE A 66 -8.41 13.91 0.56
CA ILE A 66 -7.50 12.76 0.56
C ILE A 66 -8.35 11.51 0.32
N VAL A 67 -8.03 10.78 -0.72
CA VAL A 67 -8.78 9.57 -1.11
C VAL A 67 -7.86 8.36 -1.20
N PRO A 68 -8.33 7.17 -0.81
CA PRO A 68 -7.58 5.95 -1.06
C PRO A 68 -7.58 5.64 -2.56
N VAL A 69 -6.47 5.13 -3.05
CA VAL A 69 -6.25 4.81 -4.47
C VAL A 69 -5.94 3.34 -4.67
N SER A 70 -5.07 2.76 -3.85
CA SER A 70 -4.73 1.35 -3.88
C SER A 70 -4.45 0.87 -2.45
N GLY A 71 -5.11 -0.19 -2.06
CA GLY A 71 -4.96 -0.80 -0.74
C GLY A 71 -4.41 -2.21 -0.81
N TRP A 72 -4.98 -3.10 -0.02
CA TRP A 72 -4.59 -4.50 0.03
C TRP A 72 -4.69 -5.15 -1.36
N ARG A 73 -3.70 -5.96 -1.64
CA ARG A 73 -3.62 -6.80 -2.83
C ARG A 73 -3.22 -8.22 -2.45
N SER A 74 -3.90 -9.21 -3.00
CA SER A 74 -3.47 -10.59 -2.90
C SER A 74 -2.18 -10.83 -3.72
N GLN A 75 -1.48 -11.92 -3.42
CA GLN A 75 -0.32 -12.31 -4.21
C GLN A 75 -0.70 -12.58 -5.68
N ALA A 76 -1.89 -13.14 -5.93
CA ALA A 76 -2.38 -13.40 -7.28
C ALA A 76 -2.62 -12.11 -8.07
N GLU A 77 -3.20 -11.10 -7.44
CA GLU A 77 -3.38 -9.78 -8.06
C GLU A 77 -2.06 -9.10 -8.34
N GLN A 78 -1.09 -9.20 -7.42
CA GLN A 78 0.26 -8.67 -7.64
C GLN A 78 0.97 -9.40 -8.80
N GLN A 79 0.77 -10.70 -8.95
CA GLN A 79 1.29 -11.46 -10.09
C GLN A 79 0.66 -10.96 -11.40
N GLN A 80 -0.66 -10.72 -11.40
CA GLN A 80 -1.33 -10.20 -12.60
C GLN A 80 -0.79 -8.82 -13.00
N ILE A 81 -0.60 -7.92 -12.03
CA ILE A 81 -0.01 -6.59 -12.29
C ILE A 81 1.40 -6.74 -12.86
N TRP A 82 2.22 -7.63 -12.29
CA TRP A 82 3.56 -7.90 -12.79
C TRP A 82 3.55 -8.37 -14.25
N ASP A 83 2.74 -9.38 -14.56
CA ASP A 83 2.66 -9.97 -15.89
C ASP A 83 2.13 -8.97 -16.94
N ASP A 84 1.10 -8.21 -16.56
CA ASP A 84 0.52 -7.18 -17.42
C ASP A 84 1.52 -6.05 -17.71
N THR A 85 2.20 -5.55 -16.68
CA THR A 85 3.21 -4.49 -16.84
C THR A 85 4.40 -4.99 -17.65
N LEU A 86 4.84 -6.22 -17.41
CA LEU A 86 5.91 -6.84 -18.20
C LEU A 86 5.58 -6.89 -19.69
N ARG A 87 4.33 -7.20 -20.01
CA ARG A 87 3.85 -7.28 -21.39
C ARG A 87 3.71 -5.91 -22.06
N THR A 88 3.26 -4.87 -21.32
CA THR A 88 2.95 -3.55 -21.86
C THR A 88 4.15 -2.59 -21.84
N GLU A 89 4.92 -2.59 -20.74
CA GLU A 89 5.99 -1.61 -20.49
C GLU A 89 7.40 -2.24 -20.60
N GLY A 90 7.49 -3.56 -20.58
CA GLY A 90 8.74 -4.30 -20.66
C GLY A 90 9.46 -4.49 -19.32
N GLU A 91 10.53 -5.30 -19.36
CA GLU A 91 11.20 -5.81 -18.16
C GLU A 91 11.85 -4.70 -17.31
N THR A 92 12.51 -3.74 -17.94
CA THR A 92 13.23 -2.68 -17.21
C THR A 92 12.28 -1.84 -16.38
N PHE A 93 11.16 -1.42 -16.97
CA PHE A 93 10.13 -0.66 -16.27
C PHE A 93 9.50 -1.49 -15.15
N THR A 94 9.12 -2.73 -15.45
CA THR A 94 8.46 -3.60 -14.46
C THR A 94 9.33 -3.82 -13.24
N ARG A 95 10.61 -4.13 -13.41
CA ARG A 95 11.55 -4.33 -12.30
C ARG A 95 11.78 -3.07 -11.47
N GLN A 96 11.65 -1.91 -12.08
CA GLN A 96 11.87 -0.63 -11.40
C GLN A 96 10.65 -0.17 -10.60
N TYR A 97 9.44 -0.41 -11.09
CA TYR A 97 8.22 0.21 -10.56
C TYR A 97 7.19 -0.77 -9.99
N VAL A 98 7.33 -2.06 -10.25
CA VAL A 98 6.40 -3.07 -9.76
C VAL A 98 7.10 -4.04 -8.83
N ALA A 99 6.58 -4.21 -7.62
CA ALA A 99 7.10 -5.20 -6.69
C ALA A 99 6.86 -6.62 -7.21
N LEU A 100 7.83 -7.51 -6.99
CA LEU A 100 7.65 -8.93 -7.23
C LEU A 100 6.48 -9.49 -6.40
N PRO A 101 5.71 -10.45 -6.93
CA PRO A 101 4.70 -11.16 -6.13
C PRO A 101 5.30 -11.75 -4.86
N GLY A 102 4.65 -11.54 -3.73
CA GLY A 102 5.18 -11.90 -2.42
C GLY A 102 6.17 -10.89 -1.82
N CYS A 103 6.53 -9.83 -2.54
CA CYS A 103 7.46 -8.79 -2.09
C CYS A 103 6.82 -7.40 -2.03
N SER A 104 5.50 -7.32 -2.17
CA SER A 104 4.74 -6.07 -2.08
C SER A 104 4.20 -5.85 -0.66
N GLU A 105 4.41 -4.67 -0.11
CA GLU A 105 3.85 -4.24 1.17
C GLU A 105 2.32 -4.19 1.15
N HIS A 106 1.69 -4.00 -0.01
CA HIS A 106 0.22 -4.05 -0.17
C HIS A 106 -0.37 -5.39 0.22
N GLN A 107 0.38 -6.49 0.07
CA GLN A 107 -0.06 -7.82 0.47
C GLN A 107 -0.20 -7.98 2.00
N THR A 108 0.46 -7.14 2.78
CA THR A 108 0.32 -7.13 4.25
C THR A 108 -1.00 -6.53 4.73
N GLY A 109 -1.66 -5.74 3.89
CA GLY A 109 -2.78 -4.88 4.28
C GLY A 109 -2.38 -3.63 5.05
N LEU A 110 -1.09 -3.38 5.28
CA LEU A 110 -0.59 -2.25 6.06
C LEU A 110 -0.16 -1.06 5.18
N ALA A 111 -0.19 -1.21 3.86
CA ALA A 111 0.12 -0.16 2.91
C ALA A 111 -1.14 0.36 2.21
N MET A 112 -1.17 1.66 1.95
CA MET A 112 -2.24 2.35 1.25
C MET A 112 -1.66 3.49 0.43
N ASP A 113 -1.92 3.47 -0.87
CA ASP A 113 -1.67 4.63 -1.72
C ASP A 113 -2.81 5.63 -1.59
N LEU A 114 -2.46 6.88 -1.36
CA LEU A 114 -3.40 7.98 -1.22
C LEU A 114 -3.23 8.97 -2.36
N GLY A 115 -4.32 9.57 -2.79
CA GLY A 115 -4.35 10.59 -3.80
C GLY A 115 -5.17 11.80 -3.38
N ARG A 116 -5.16 12.83 -4.24
CA ARG A 116 -6.07 13.96 -4.12
C ARG A 116 -7.38 13.65 -4.85
N ALA A 117 -8.49 14.07 -4.29
CA ALA A 117 -9.81 13.90 -4.89
C ALA A 117 -10.01 14.68 -6.20
N ALA A 118 -9.14 15.65 -6.52
CA ALA A 118 -9.21 16.48 -7.71
C ALA A 118 -8.17 16.06 -8.75
N GLY A 119 -8.62 15.83 -9.99
CA GLY A 119 -7.78 15.57 -11.15
C GLY A 119 -7.59 14.09 -11.49
N HIS A 120 -6.75 13.83 -12.47
CA HIS A 120 -6.37 12.48 -12.88
C HIS A 120 -5.42 11.88 -11.86
N ILE A 121 -5.73 10.70 -11.36
CA ILE A 121 -4.85 10.00 -10.41
C ILE A 121 -3.84 9.21 -11.23
N ASP A 122 -2.60 9.69 -11.21
CA ASP A 122 -1.45 8.99 -11.78
C ASP A 122 -0.53 8.56 -10.62
N PHE A 123 -0.26 7.27 -10.51
CA PHE A 123 0.55 6.69 -9.44
C PHE A 123 2.03 7.07 -9.50
N ILE A 124 2.52 7.42 -10.70
CA ILE A 124 3.94 7.74 -10.93
C ILE A 124 4.02 9.22 -11.32
N ARG A 125 3.75 10.09 -10.34
CA ARG A 125 3.86 11.53 -10.52
C ARG A 125 5.10 12.06 -9.80
N PRO A 126 6.10 12.56 -10.51
CA PRO A 126 7.29 13.12 -9.88
C PRO A 126 6.99 14.40 -9.08
N ASP A 127 5.90 15.09 -9.39
CA ASP A 127 5.44 16.30 -8.72
C ASP A 127 4.49 16.03 -7.53
N PHE A 128 4.19 14.77 -7.22
CA PHE A 128 3.26 14.42 -6.14
C PHE A 128 3.67 14.98 -4.77
N PRO A 129 4.95 14.99 -4.37
CA PRO A 129 5.37 15.60 -3.11
C PRO A 129 5.04 17.09 -3.02
N ASP A 130 5.03 17.81 -4.15
CA ASP A 130 4.77 19.24 -4.21
C ASP A 130 3.28 19.56 -4.33
N THR A 131 2.50 18.66 -4.93
CA THR A 131 1.05 18.84 -5.20
C THR A 131 0.17 17.96 -4.32
N GLY A 132 0.73 17.00 -3.64
CA GLY A 132 0.06 16.11 -2.71
C GLY A 132 -0.34 16.81 -1.40
N VAL A 133 -1.09 16.10 -0.57
CA VAL A 133 -1.41 16.52 0.78
C VAL A 133 -0.35 15.92 1.71
N CYS A 134 0.74 16.61 1.87
CA CYS A 134 1.76 16.27 2.87
C CYS A 134 1.40 16.85 4.24
#